data_39b984dff201a08a517f9719d80595a6
#
_entry.id   39b984dff201a08a517f9719d80595a6
#
_cell.length_a   1.000
_cell.length_b   1.000
_cell.length_c   1.000
_cell.angle_alpha   90.00
_cell.angle_beta   90.00
_cell.angle_gamma   90.00
#
_symmetry.space_group_name_H-M   'P 1'
#
loop_
_entity.id
_entity.type
_entity.pdbx_description
1 polymer ?
#
loop_
_entity_poly.entity_id
_entity_poly.type
_entity_poly.pdbx_seq_one_letter_code
_entity_poly.pdbx_strand_id
1 'polypeptide(L)' 'MAKKDYYETLGVSKTATDAEIKSAFRKMAKQYHPDVNKEPGAAEKFKEISEAYSVLSDENKRKIYDQYGAD' A
#
# COMPACT_ATOMS: atom_id res chain seq x y z
N MET A 1 0.41 -20.44 0.67
CA MET A 1 -0.29 -19.22 0.34
C MET A 1 0.57 -17.99 0.43
N ALA A 2 0.51 -17.17 -0.58
CA ALA A 2 1.29 -15.95 -0.55
C ALA A 2 0.66 -14.95 0.41
N LYS A 3 1.46 -14.36 1.26
CA LYS A 3 1.02 -13.30 2.14
C LYS A 3 1.12 -11.98 1.39
N LYS A 4 0.18 -11.09 1.67
CA LYS A 4 0.26 -9.74 1.12
C LYS A 4 1.35 -9.00 1.87
N ASP A 5 2.28 -8.43 1.11
CA ASP A 5 3.32 -7.59 1.70
C ASP A 5 2.97 -6.14 1.35
N TYR A 6 2.44 -5.43 2.32
CA TYR A 6 2.00 -4.05 2.10
C TYR A 6 3.15 -3.12 1.76
N TYR A 7 4.33 -3.38 2.31
CA TYR A 7 5.50 -2.58 1.96
C TYR A 7 5.87 -2.77 0.49
N GLU A 8 5.83 -4.02 0.05
CA GLU A 8 6.11 -4.34 -1.35
C GLU A 8 5.03 -3.77 -2.27
N THR A 9 3.79 -3.81 -1.84
CA THR A 9 2.66 -3.26 -2.60
C THR A 9 2.87 -1.78 -2.87
N LEU A 10 3.37 -1.04 -1.90
CA LEU A 10 3.67 0.38 -2.05
C LEU A 10 5.07 0.64 -2.60
N GLY A 11 5.90 -0.41 -2.71
CA GLY A 11 7.25 -0.26 -3.21
C GLY A 11 8.18 0.46 -2.26
N VAL A 12 7.98 0.27 -0.96
CA VAL A 12 8.81 0.90 0.06
C VAL A 12 9.48 -0.14 0.95
N SER A 13 10.50 0.29 1.67
CA SER A 13 11.20 -0.55 2.63
C SER A 13 10.36 -0.73 3.89
N LYS A 14 10.61 -1.83 4.61
CA LYS A 14 9.97 -2.06 5.89
C LYS A 14 10.35 -1.00 6.93
N THR A 15 11.44 -0.32 6.69
CA THR A 15 11.90 0.76 7.56
C THR A 15 11.48 2.14 7.08
N ALA A 16 10.62 2.20 6.07
CA ALA A 16 10.17 3.47 5.50
C ALA A 16 9.47 4.33 6.55
N THR A 17 9.71 5.63 6.47
CA THR A 17 9.04 6.58 7.37
C THR A 17 7.60 6.80 6.91
N ASP A 18 6.80 7.39 7.78
CA ASP A 18 5.41 7.71 7.43
C ASP A 18 5.35 8.62 6.20
N ALA A 19 6.29 9.55 6.10
CA ALA A 19 6.37 10.45 4.96
C ALA A 19 6.67 9.70 3.67
N GLU A 20 7.56 8.72 3.74
CA GLU A 20 7.92 7.92 2.59
C GLU A 20 6.75 7.03 2.14
N ILE A 21 6.05 6.46 3.09
CA ILE A 21 4.86 5.64 2.81
C ILE A 21 3.79 6.48 2.14
N LYS A 22 3.53 7.66 2.67
CA LYS A 22 2.54 8.58 2.12
C LYS A 22 2.90 9.01 0.70
N SER A 23 4.16 9.33 0.49
CA SER A 23 4.66 9.73 -0.83
C SER A 23 4.50 8.60 -1.85
N ALA A 24 4.86 7.38 -1.45
CA ALA A 24 4.73 6.22 -2.31
C ALA A 24 3.27 5.96 -2.66
N PHE A 25 2.38 6.06 -1.68
CA PHE A 25 0.96 5.88 -1.92
C PHE A 25 0.42 6.90 -2.92
N ARG A 26 0.75 8.16 -2.73
CA ARG A 26 0.30 9.23 -3.63
C ARG A 26 0.74 8.99 -5.07
N LYS A 27 1.97 8.57 -5.22
CA LYS A 27 2.54 8.29 -6.53
C LYS A 27 1.79 7.15 -7.22
N MET A 28 1.57 6.07 -6.49
CA MET A 28 0.86 4.93 -7.05
C MET A 28 -0.62 5.20 -7.25
N ALA A 29 -1.24 5.95 -6.35
CA ALA A 29 -2.64 6.31 -6.49
C ALA A 29 -2.88 7.13 -7.75
N LYS A 30 -1.96 8.03 -8.08
CA LYS A 30 -2.02 8.80 -9.33
C LYS A 30 -1.92 7.89 -10.53
N GLN A 31 -1.05 6.91 -10.46
CA GLN A 31 -0.77 6.01 -11.57
C GLN A 31 -1.92 5.04 -11.86
N TYR A 32 -2.58 4.57 -10.80
CA TYR A 32 -3.62 3.56 -10.93
C TYR A 32 -5.03 4.09 -10.66
N HIS A 33 -5.19 5.39 -10.53
CA HIS A 33 -6.51 5.95 -10.29
C HIS A 33 -7.45 5.61 -11.46
N PRO A 34 -8.68 5.13 -11.17
CA PRO A 34 -9.60 4.72 -12.23
C PRO A 34 -9.94 5.81 -13.25
N ASP A 35 -9.88 7.06 -12.84
CA ASP A 35 -10.14 8.18 -13.75
C ASP A 35 -9.00 8.42 -14.72
N VAL A 36 -7.79 8.07 -14.34
CA VAL A 36 -6.59 8.26 -15.14
C VAL A 36 -6.21 7.00 -15.91
N ASN A 37 -6.34 5.87 -15.25
CA ASN A 37 -5.96 4.58 -15.83
C ASN A 37 -7.19 3.71 -16.01
N LYS A 38 -7.57 3.46 -17.26
CA LYS A 38 -8.77 2.68 -17.59
C LYS A 38 -8.50 1.21 -17.82
N GLU A 39 -7.28 0.75 -17.60
CA GLU A 39 -6.94 -0.64 -17.80
C GLU A 39 -7.68 -1.53 -16.81
N PRO A 40 -8.02 -2.76 -17.20
CA PRO A 40 -8.81 -3.66 -16.35
C PRO A 40 -8.22 -3.93 -14.97
N GLY A 41 -6.90 -3.99 -14.88
CA GLY A 41 -6.24 -4.26 -13.61
C GLY A 41 -6.02 -3.04 -12.72
N ALA A 42 -6.26 -1.83 -13.25
CA ALA A 42 -5.95 -0.60 -12.52
C ALA A 42 -6.79 -0.42 -11.28
N ALA A 43 -8.07 -0.70 -11.36
CA ALA A 43 -8.98 -0.55 -10.23
C ALA A 43 -8.61 -1.49 -9.08
N GLU A 44 -8.25 -2.73 -9.42
CA GLU A 44 -7.81 -3.70 -8.42
C GLU A 44 -6.50 -3.28 -7.78
N LYS A 45 -5.58 -2.79 -8.58
CA LYS A 45 -4.30 -2.31 -8.07
C LYS A 45 -4.48 -1.13 -7.14
N PHE A 46 -5.36 -0.21 -7.52
CA PHE A 46 -5.68 0.94 -6.69
C PHE A 46 -6.25 0.51 -5.34
N LYS A 47 -7.11 -0.50 -5.37
CA LYS A 47 -7.69 -1.06 -4.15
C LYS A 47 -6.62 -1.66 -3.25
N GLU A 48 -5.66 -2.39 -3.83
CA GLU A 48 -4.56 -2.99 -3.09
C GLU A 48 -3.67 -1.94 -2.43
N ILE A 49 -3.30 -0.90 -3.18
CA ILE A 49 -2.43 0.14 -2.61
C ILE A 49 -3.17 0.96 -1.55
N SER A 50 -4.48 1.13 -1.70
CA SER A 50 -5.29 1.82 -0.69
C SER A 50 -5.34 1.02 0.61
N GLU A 51 -5.50 -0.29 0.50
CA GLU A 51 -5.50 -1.17 1.65
C GLU A 51 -4.14 -1.14 2.36
N ALA A 52 -3.07 -1.23 1.59
CA ALA A 52 -1.71 -1.17 2.14
C ALA A 52 -1.48 0.13 2.89
N TYR A 53 -1.90 1.24 2.29
CA TYR A 53 -1.73 2.53 2.92
C TYR A 53 -2.56 2.65 4.20
N SER A 54 -3.78 2.14 4.20
CA SER A 54 -4.64 2.22 5.37
C SER A 54 -4.03 1.51 6.58
N VAL A 55 -3.26 0.45 6.33
CA VAL A 55 -2.57 -0.28 7.39
C VAL A 55 -1.28 0.43 7.78
N LEU A 56 -0.45 0.76 6.80
CA LEU A 56 0.87 1.29 7.06
C LEU A 56 0.88 2.75 7.53
N SER A 57 -0.19 3.48 7.28
CA SER A 57 -0.29 4.87 7.72
C SER A 57 -0.85 4.99 9.14
N ASP A 58 -1.45 3.94 9.66
CA ASP A 58 -1.96 3.91 11.03
C ASP A 58 -0.91 3.27 11.93
N GLU A 59 -0.45 4.03 12.92
CA GLU A 59 0.63 3.58 13.80
C GLU A 59 0.31 2.26 14.48
N ASN A 60 -0.91 2.12 14.99
CA ASN A 60 -1.32 0.88 15.66
C ASN A 60 -1.43 -0.29 14.70
N LYS A 61 -2.06 -0.07 13.56
CA LYS A 61 -2.22 -1.11 12.56
C LYS A 61 -0.88 -1.54 11.99
N ARG A 62 0.02 -0.57 11.77
CA ARG A 62 1.36 -0.87 11.28
C ARG A 62 2.12 -1.73 12.28
N LYS A 63 2.01 -1.40 13.56
CA LYS A 63 2.64 -2.18 14.62
C LYS A 63 2.15 -3.63 14.61
N ILE A 64 0.85 -3.80 14.53
CA ILE A 64 0.24 -5.13 14.49
C ILE A 64 0.69 -5.89 13.25
N TYR A 65 0.69 -5.22 12.12
CA TYR A 65 1.14 -5.83 10.88
C TYR A 65 2.60 -6.27 10.95
N ASP A 66 3.47 -5.41 11.47
CA ASP A 66 4.89 -5.72 11.59
C ASP A 66 5.13 -6.90 12.54
N GLN A 67 4.28 -7.04 13.54
CA GLN A 67 4.41 -8.08 14.54
C GLN A 67 3.86 -9.43 14.05
N TYR A 68 2.73 -9.41 13.36
CA TYR A 68 2.04 -10.64 12.97
C TYR A 68 2.04 -10.92 11.48
N GLY A 69 2.44 -9.97 10.67
CA GLY A 69 2.43 -10.12 9.23
C GLY A 69 1.07 -9.86 8.62
N ALA A 70 0.92 -10.24 7.36
CA ALA A 70 -0.26 -9.92 6.56
C ALA A 70 -1.37 -10.97 6.68
N ASP A 71 -1.18 -11.95 7.49
CA ASP A 71 -2.18 -13.01 7.67
C ASP A 71 -3.33 -12.56 8.53
#